data_2ac671f77846479a0e09f771c02ad8af
#
_entry.id   2ac671f77846479a0e09f771c02ad8af
#
_cell.length_a   1.000
_cell.length_b   1.000
_cell.length_c   1.000
_cell.angle_alpha   90.00
_cell.angle_beta   90.00
_cell.angle_gamma   90.00
#
_symmetry.space_group_name_H-M   'P 1'
#
loop_
_entity.id
_entity.type
_entity.pdbx_description
1 polymer ?
#
loop_
_entity_poly.entity_id
_entity_poly.type
_entity_poly.pdbx_seq_one_letter_code
_entity_poly.pdbx_strand_id
1 'polypeptide(L)'
;AANRSMQGPYFYNADGELLIVPQQGRLQIATEMGVLDVEPQEICVIPRGVRFAVTLVDGTARGYVCENYGELLKLPDLGVIGSNGLANPRDFQTPVAAYEDKEGDFELVAKLRGHFWTAKIHHSPLDVVAWHGNYAPYKYDLRRFNTIGSISYDHPDPSIFLVLQSPTSLPGVDSLDFVIFPPRVLAMQDTFRPPW
;
A
#
# COMPACT_ATOMS: atom_id res chain seq x y z
N ALA A 1 -11.67 4.12 10.72
CA ALA A 1 -11.07 5.16 11.56
C ALA A 1 -10.40 4.52 12.77
N ALA A 2 -9.29 5.06 13.20
CA ALA A 2 -8.55 4.63 14.38
C ALA A 2 -8.29 5.83 15.29
N ASN A 3 -8.32 5.58 16.59
CA ASN A 3 -8.06 6.58 17.64
C ASN A 3 -7.04 6.10 18.68
N ARG A 4 -6.36 5.00 18.39
CA ARG A 4 -5.29 4.46 19.23
C ARG A 4 -4.19 3.89 18.35
N SER A 5 -2.96 4.18 18.71
CA SER A 5 -1.78 3.52 18.14
C SER A 5 -1.72 2.07 18.60
N MET A 6 -1.05 1.23 17.85
CA MET A 6 -0.70 -0.12 18.29
C MET A 6 0.33 0.01 19.43
N GLN A 7 -0.08 -0.35 20.64
CA GLN A 7 0.78 -0.29 21.83
C GLN A 7 0.92 -1.70 22.41
N GLY A 8 2.03 -2.33 22.13
CA GLY A 8 2.34 -3.66 22.58
C GLY A 8 2.27 -4.74 21.50
N PRO A 9 1.12 -5.03 20.86
CA PRO A 9 1.12 -6.02 19.80
C PRO A 9 1.75 -5.52 18.52
N TYR A 10 2.59 -6.35 17.92
CA TYR A 10 3.06 -6.25 16.55
C TYR A 10 2.22 -7.17 15.69
N PHE A 11 2.05 -6.82 14.42
CA PHE A 11 1.18 -7.57 13.53
C PHE A 11 1.88 -7.94 12.23
N TYR A 12 1.54 -9.09 11.66
CA TYR A 12 1.77 -9.41 10.27
C TYR A 12 0.60 -10.18 9.67
N ASN A 13 0.38 -9.99 8.37
CA ASN A 13 -0.62 -10.70 7.62
C ASN A 13 0.04 -11.81 6.81
N ALA A 14 -0.27 -13.07 7.11
CA ALA A 14 0.23 -14.21 6.37
C ALA A 14 -0.71 -14.62 5.21
N ASP A 15 -1.91 -14.06 5.14
CA ASP A 15 -2.89 -14.36 4.10
C ASP A 15 -2.71 -13.49 2.85
N GLY A 16 -2.36 -12.22 3.02
CA GLY A 16 -2.26 -11.26 1.93
C GLY A 16 -1.37 -10.07 2.25
N GLU A 17 -1.17 -9.21 1.27
CA GLU A 17 -0.54 -7.91 1.47
C GLU A 17 -1.59 -6.85 1.84
N LEU A 18 -1.16 -5.76 2.42
CA LEU A 18 -2.03 -4.64 2.80
C LEU A 18 -1.69 -3.40 1.99
N LEU A 19 -2.69 -2.82 1.33
CA LEU A 19 -2.64 -1.48 0.77
C LEU A 19 -3.31 -0.53 1.75
N ILE A 20 -2.56 0.44 2.26
CA ILE A 20 -2.99 1.42 3.27
C ILE A 20 -3.07 2.79 2.62
N VAL A 21 -4.24 3.42 2.67
CA VAL A 21 -4.54 4.71 2.06
C VAL A 21 -5.08 5.67 3.13
N PRO A 22 -4.24 6.45 3.81
CA PRO A 22 -4.70 7.42 4.79
C PRO A 22 -5.42 8.59 4.11
N GLN A 23 -6.59 8.94 4.62
CA GLN A 23 -7.36 10.12 4.21
C GLN A 23 -7.17 11.29 5.18
N GLN A 24 -7.08 10.98 6.47
CA GLN A 24 -6.87 11.94 7.54
C GLN A 24 -5.93 11.35 8.58
N GLY A 25 -5.04 12.19 9.10
CA GLY A 25 -4.03 11.81 10.07
C GLY A 25 -2.84 11.08 9.43
N ARG A 26 -1.67 11.37 9.98
CA ARG A 26 -0.40 10.75 9.55
C ARG A 26 -0.17 9.48 10.32
N LEU A 27 0.41 8.51 9.62
CA LEU A 27 0.77 7.21 10.18
C LEU A 27 2.29 7.08 10.19
N GLN A 28 2.85 6.63 11.29
CA GLN A 28 4.20 6.09 11.30
C GLN A 28 4.08 4.57 11.37
N ILE A 29 4.57 3.90 10.34
CA ILE A 29 4.52 2.44 10.21
C ILE A 29 5.94 1.93 10.42
N ALA A 30 6.19 1.41 11.63
CA ALA A 30 7.43 0.76 11.97
C ALA A 30 7.36 -0.70 11.52
N THR A 31 8.15 -1.08 10.54
CA THR A 31 8.26 -2.45 10.03
C THR A 31 9.57 -3.09 10.47
N GLU A 32 9.67 -4.41 10.41
CA GLU A 32 10.95 -5.09 10.65
C GLU A 32 12.06 -4.67 9.68
N MET A 33 11.69 -4.09 8.53
CA MET A 33 12.63 -3.64 7.51
C MET A 33 12.95 -2.14 7.58
N GLY A 34 12.34 -1.42 8.55
CA GLY A 34 12.53 0.01 8.77
C GLY A 34 11.21 0.77 8.86
N VAL A 35 11.28 2.09 8.97
CA VAL A 35 10.13 2.95 9.27
C VAL A 35 9.68 3.72 8.03
N LEU A 36 8.37 3.78 7.83
CA LEU A 36 7.72 4.60 6.83
C LEU A 36 6.77 5.60 7.51
N ASP A 37 6.96 6.88 7.25
CA ASP A 37 5.99 7.92 7.58
C ASP A 37 5.07 8.12 6.39
N VAL A 38 3.76 7.95 6.61
CA VAL A 38 2.74 7.97 5.56
C VAL A 38 1.69 9.03 5.90
N GLU A 39 1.52 9.99 5.01
CA GLU A 39 0.56 11.07 5.18
C GLU A 39 -0.62 10.98 4.21
N PRO A 40 -1.70 11.74 4.42
CA PRO A 40 -2.78 11.84 3.43
C PRO A 40 -2.24 12.21 2.04
N GLN A 41 -2.79 11.58 1.01
CA GLN A 41 -2.33 11.62 -0.39
C GLN A 41 -1.08 10.75 -0.68
N GLU A 42 -0.65 9.94 0.28
CA GLU A 42 0.29 8.84 0.05
C GLU A 42 -0.41 7.51 0.20
N ILE A 43 0.15 6.49 -0.41
CA ILE A 43 -0.22 5.08 -0.17
C ILE A 43 0.97 4.32 0.37
N CYS A 44 0.69 3.29 1.14
CA CYS A 44 1.72 2.36 1.63
C CYS A 44 1.26 0.93 1.38
N VAL A 45 2.18 0.10 0.91
CA VAL A 45 1.95 -1.34 0.76
C VAL A 45 2.86 -2.08 1.73
N ILE A 46 2.26 -2.95 2.53
CA ILE A 46 2.97 -3.87 3.41
C ILE A 46 2.84 -5.28 2.84
N PRO A 47 3.93 -5.88 2.35
CA PRO A 47 3.89 -7.23 1.79
C PRO A 47 3.48 -8.26 2.83
N ARG A 48 2.93 -9.37 2.35
CA ARG A 48 2.56 -10.52 3.18
C ARG A 48 3.74 -11.01 4.02
N GLY A 49 3.52 -11.21 5.30
CA GLY A 49 4.52 -11.75 6.23
C GLY A 49 5.41 -10.69 6.90
N VAL A 50 5.43 -9.45 6.42
CA VAL A 50 6.22 -8.38 7.04
C VAL A 50 5.60 -7.95 8.35
N ARG A 51 6.37 -7.95 9.42
CA ARG A 51 5.96 -7.53 10.76
C ARG A 51 5.96 -6.02 10.87
N PHE A 52 4.94 -5.47 11.50
CA PHE A 52 4.85 -4.02 11.67
C PHE A 52 3.99 -3.62 12.88
N ALA A 53 4.13 -2.36 13.25
CA ALA A 53 3.22 -1.66 14.16
C ALA A 53 2.93 -0.25 13.61
N VAL A 54 1.74 0.27 13.91
CA VAL A 54 1.29 1.58 13.44
C VAL A 54 1.12 2.54 14.61
N THR A 55 1.76 3.69 14.52
CA THR A 55 1.57 4.83 15.41
C THR A 55 0.77 5.92 14.69
N LEU A 56 -0.28 6.41 15.35
CA LEU A 56 -1.07 7.55 14.89
C LEU A 56 -0.36 8.85 15.33
N VAL A 57 0.33 9.51 14.41
CA VAL A 57 1.13 10.70 14.71
C VAL A 57 0.25 11.84 15.21
N ASP A 58 -0.92 11.99 14.63
CA ASP A 58 -1.88 13.05 14.95
C ASP A 58 -2.95 12.60 15.98
N GLY A 59 -2.73 11.46 16.66
CA GLY A 59 -3.63 10.91 17.66
C GLY A 59 -4.85 10.19 17.09
N THR A 60 -5.30 10.56 15.90
CA THR A 60 -6.41 9.91 15.19
C THR A 60 -6.08 9.78 13.71
N ALA A 61 -6.62 8.75 13.08
CA ALA A 61 -6.51 8.58 11.63
C ALA A 61 -7.78 7.98 11.04
N ARG A 62 -8.02 8.29 9.77
CA ARG A 62 -9.06 7.67 8.96
C ARG A 62 -8.50 7.39 7.57
N GLY A 63 -8.86 6.24 7.02
CA GLY A 63 -8.42 5.85 5.69
C GLY A 63 -9.05 4.55 5.26
N TYR A 64 -8.53 4.01 4.18
CA TYR A 64 -8.90 2.73 3.62
C TYR A 64 -7.72 1.76 3.79
N VAL A 65 -8.04 0.53 4.12
CA VAL A 65 -7.08 -0.57 4.15
C VAL A 65 -7.67 -1.69 3.31
N CYS A 66 -6.98 -2.03 2.24
CA CYS A 66 -7.31 -3.16 1.38
C CYS A 66 -6.39 -4.33 1.68
N GLU A 67 -6.97 -5.49 1.87
CA GLU A 67 -6.26 -6.74 1.99
C GLU A 67 -6.30 -7.47 0.65
N ASN A 68 -5.15 -7.61 0.02
CA ASN A 68 -5.01 -8.26 -1.27
C ASN A 68 -4.55 -9.70 -1.11
N TYR A 69 -5.41 -10.64 -1.50
CA TYR A 69 -5.13 -12.08 -1.45
C TYR A 69 -4.57 -12.63 -2.77
N GLY A 70 -4.55 -11.81 -3.82
CA GLY A 70 -4.05 -12.17 -5.13
C GLY A 70 -2.53 -12.12 -5.24
N GLU A 71 -2.07 -11.90 -6.45
CA GLU A 71 -0.68 -11.61 -6.74
C GLU A 71 -0.29 -10.26 -6.12
N LEU A 72 1.02 -10.05 -5.92
CA LEU A 72 1.50 -8.79 -5.35
C LEU A 72 1.13 -7.60 -6.23
N LEU A 73 0.81 -6.49 -5.58
CA LEU A 73 0.64 -5.22 -6.26
C LEU A 73 1.94 -4.81 -6.96
N LYS A 74 1.82 -4.53 -8.24
CA LYS A 74 2.94 -4.11 -9.10
C LYS A 74 2.52 -2.94 -9.99
N LEU A 75 3.48 -2.31 -10.64
CA LEU A 75 3.20 -1.37 -11.71
C LEU A 75 2.49 -2.06 -12.86
N PRO A 76 1.54 -1.39 -13.53
CA PRO A 76 0.85 -1.94 -14.68
C PRO A 76 1.82 -2.34 -15.80
N ASP A 77 1.48 -3.42 -16.49
CA ASP A 77 2.19 -3.78 -17.71
C ASP A 77 1.89 -2.74 -18.79
N LEU A 78 2.90 -2.42 -19.59
CA LEU A 78 2.69 -1.59 -20.77
C LEU A 78 1.82 -2.36 -21.77
N GLY A 79 0.75 -1.73 -22.23
CA GLY A 79 -0.09 -2.28 -23.30
C GLY A 79 0.66 -2.35 -24.64
N VAL A 80 -0.03 -2.81 -25.67
CA VAL A 80 0.53 -2.99 -27.02
C VAL A 80 1.10 -1.70 -27.61
N ILE A 81 0.51 -0.56 -27.25
CA ILE A 81 0.94 0.78 -27.69
C ILE A 81 1.61 1.60 -26.59
N GLY A 82 1.90 0.98 -25.44
CA GLY A 82 2.48 1.64 -24.27
C GLY A 82 1.42 2.19 -23.31
N SER A 83 1.86 2.65 -22.16
CA SER A 83 1.00 3.23 -21.13
C SER A 83 0.85 4.75 -21.31
N ASN A 84 -0.36 5.25 -21.10
CA ASN A 84 -0.68 6.68 -21.10
C ASN A 84 -0.58 7.34 -19.71
N GLY A 85 -0.45 6.55 -18.69
CA GLY A 85 -0.23 6.99 -17.31
C GLY A 85 0.41 5.85 -16.57
N LEU A 86 1.45 6.15 -15.81
CA LEU A 86 2.19 5.14 -15.07
C LEU A 86 2.96 5.83 -13.96
N ALA A 87 2.79 5.35 -12.74
CA ALA A 87 3.63 5.77 -11.64
C ALA A 87 5.09 5.41 -11.93
N ASN A 88 6.01 6.36 -11.71
CA ASN A 88 7.42 6.12 -12.00
C ASN A 88 8.06 5.30 -10.87
N PRO A 89 8.75 4.18 -11.17
CA PRO A 89 9.39 3.35 -10.15
C PRO A 89 10.33 4.12 -9.20
N ARG A 90 11.01 5.15 -9.68
CA ARG A 90 11.93 5.98 -8.87
C ARG A 90 11.23 6.80 -7.77
N ASP A 91 9.92 6.98 -7.86
CA ASP A 91 9.16 7.77 -6.90
C ASP A 91 8.61 6.90 -5.74
N PHE A 92 8.75 5.59 -5.85
CA PHE A 92 8.45 4.67 -4.77
C PHE A 92 9.58 4.65 -3.75
N GLN A 93 9.24 4.75 -2.48
CA GLN A 93 10.18 4.81 -1.38
C GLN A 93 10.06 3.57 -0.51
N THR A 94 11.18 2.90 -0.31
CA THR A 94 11.30 1.79 0.63
C THR A 94 11.96 2.27 1.93
N PRO A 95 11.73 1.60 3.08
CA PRO A 95 12.37 2.00 4.33
C PRO A 95 13.86 1.69 4.30
N VAL A 96 14.62 2.46 5.06
CA VAL A 96 16.00 2.13 5.42
C VAL A 96 15.97 1.25 6.66
N ALA A 97 16.79 0.20 6.70
CA ALA A 97 16.86 -0.69 7.84
C ALA A 97 17.06 0.09 9.15
N ALA A 98 16.18 -0.21 10.11
CA ALA A 98 16.18 0.44 11.43
C ALA A 98 15.80 -0.62 12.46
N TYR A 99 16.79 -1.42 12.82
CA TYR A 99 16.55 -2.56 13.68
C TYR A 99 16.49 -2.14 15.17
N GLU A 100 15.66 -2.82 15.94
CA GLU A 100 15.55 -2.64 17.37
C GLU A 100 16.25 -3.77 18.12
N ASP A 101 17.32 -3.46 18.87
CA ASP A 101 17.95 -4.36 19.84
C ASP A 101 17.29 -4.16 21.20
N LYS A 102 16.11 -4.76 21.38
CA LYS A 102 15.27 -4.49 22.53
C LYS A 102 14.73 -5.79 23.12
N GLU A 103 15.21 -6.14 24.29
CA GLU A 103 14.67 -7.23 25.07
C GLU A 103 13.43 -6.78 25.85
N GLY A 104 12.50 -7.70 26.07
CA GLY A 104 11.26 -7.45 26.81
C GLY A 104 10.14 -8.41 26.42
N ASP A 105 8.99 -8.24 27.03
CA ASP A 105 7.81 -9.03 26.69
C ASP A 105 7.02 -8.32 25.57
N PHE A 106 7.00 -8.93 24.42
CA PHE A 106 6.26 -8.45 23.26
C PHE A 106 5.22 -9.47 22.82
N GLU A 107 4.18 -9.00 22.20
CA GLU A 107 3.14 -9.83 21.58
C GLU A 107 3.21 -9.71 20.08
N LEU A 108 3.29 -10.84 19.39
CA LEU A 108 3.21 -10.92 17.94
C LEU A 108 1.88 -11.53 17.54
N VAL A 109 1.12 -10.82 16.73
CA VAL A 109 -0.18 -11.25 16.20
C VAL A 109 -0.03 -11.58 14.73
N ALA A 110 -0.39 -12.78 14.35
CA ALA A 110 -0.42 -13.24 12.97
C ALA A 110 -1.86 -13.39 12.49
N LYS A 111 -2.19 -12.92 11.30
CA LYS A 111 -3.40 -13.34 10.60
C LYS A 111 -3.07 -14.47 9.64
N LEU A 112 -3.65 -15.64 9.83
CA LEU A 112 -3.46 -16.81 8.99
C LEU A 112 -4.79 -17.54 8.79
N ARG A 113 -5.17 -17.77 7.53
CA ARG A 113 -6.45 -18.39 7.12
C ARG A 113 -7.67 -17.70 7.75
N GLY A 114 -7.62 -16.36 7.80
CA GLY A 114 -8.69 -15.53 8.37
C GLY A 114 -8.77 -15.52 9.90
N HIS A 115 -7.90 -16.25 10.59
CA HIS A 115 -7.85 -16.30 12.06
C HIS A 115 -6.65 -15.54 12.59
N PHE A 116 -6.79 -14.98 13.80
CA PHE A 116 -5.71 -14.36 14.53
C PHE A 116 -5.05 -15.35 15.47
N TRP A 117 -3.73 -15.37 15.41
CA TRP A 117 -2.86 -16.18 16.27
C TRP A 117 -1.91 -15.26 17.01
N THR A 118 -1.68 -15.52 18.27
CA THR A 118 -0.79 -14.70 19.09
C THR A 118 0.35 -15.54 19.65
N ALA A 119 1.53 -14.92 19.73
CA ALA A 119 2.69 -15.48 20.38
C ALA A 119 3.35 -14.42 21.26
N LYS A 120 3.87 -14.84 22.41
CA LYS A 120 4.75 -14.01 23.23
C LYS A 120 6.18 -14.25 22.81
N ILE A 121 6.92 -13.18 22.65
CA ILE A 121 8.35 -13.21 22.29
C ILE A 121 9.11 -12.30 23.25
N HIS A 122 10.40 -12.57 23.45
CA HIS A 122 11.20 -11.89 24.46
C HIS A 122 12.12 -10.80 23.90
N HIS A 123 11.98 -10.49 22.63
CA HIS A 123 12.68 -9.38 21.97
C HIS A 123 11.76 -8.71 20.96
N SER A 124 12.10 -7.47 20.57
CA SER A 124 11.34 -6.76 19.53
C SER A 124 11.32 -7.57 18.24
N PRO A 125 10.15 -7.73 17.59
CA PRO A 125 10.10 -8.38 16.28
C PRO A 125 10.58 -7.48 15.13
N LEU A 126 10.96 -6.22 15.40
CA LEU A 126 11.53 -5.31 14.43
C LEU A 126 13.07 -5.43 14.42
N ASP A 127 13.56 -6.62 14.19
CA ASP A 127 14.94 -7.05 14.46
C ASP A 127 15.77 -7.33 13.18
N VAL A 128 15.33 -6.88 12.02
CA VAL A 128 16.08 -7.03 10.78
C VAL A 128 17.19 -6.00 10.71
N VAL A 129 18.43 -6.45 10.86
CA VAL A 129 19.62 -5.60 10.91
C VAL A 129 19.90 -4.94 9.56
N ALA A 130 19.71 -5.69 8.47
CA ALA A 130 19.89 -5.21 7.10
C ALA A 130 19.06 -6.06 6.15
N TRP A 131 18.63 -5.46 5.07
CA TRP A 131 17.90 -6.16 4.02
C TRP A 131 18.25 -5.60 2.64
N HIS A 132 17.98 -6.38 1.62
CA HIS A 132 18.07 -5.99 0.21
C HIS A 132 17.04 -6.76 -0.60
N GLY A 133 16.83 -6.36 -1.84
CA GLY A 133 15.87 -7.01 -2.74
C GLY A 133 14.59 -6.20 -2.91
N ASN A 134 13.59 -6.81 -3.54
CA ASN A 134 12.36 -6.15 -3.98
C ASN A 134 11.13 -6.50 -3.13
N TYR A 135 11.25 -7.47 -2.24
CA TYR A 135 10.17 -7.84 -1.33
C TYR A 135 10.28 -7.02 -0.05
N ALA A 136 9.80 -5.79 -0.11
CA ALA A 136 9.88 -4.83 0.98
C ALA A 136 8.63 -3.96 1.04
N PRO A 137 8.28 -3.42 2.21
CA PRO A 137 7.25 -2.39 2.27
C PRO A 137 7.67 -1.16 1.47
N TYR A 138 6.69 -0.47 0.91
CA TYR A 138 6.96 0.75 0.17
C TYR A 138 5.81 1.74 0.29
N LYS A 139 6.11 3.02 0.01
CA LYS A 139 5.12 4.07 -0.11
C LYS A 139 5.28 4.82 -1.42
N TYR A 140 4.20 5.47 -1.84
CA TYR A 140 4.16 6.31 -3.03
C TYR A 140 3.30 7.55 -2.78
N ASP A 141 3.79 8.71 -3.22
CA ASP A 141 3.08 9.98 -3.14
C ASP A 141 2.21 10.15 -4.39
N LEU A 142 0.89 10.08 -4.22
CA LEU A 142 -0.08 10.18 -5.31
C LEU A 142 -0.05 11.54 -6.04
N ARG A 143 0.50 12.58 -5.41
CA ARG A 143 0.70 13.89 -6.04
C ARG A 143 1.73 13.87 -7.17
N ARG A 144 2.56 12.82 -7.22
CA ARG A 144 3.57 12.60 -8.28
C ARG A 144 3.01 11.88 -9.50
N PHE A 145 1.82 11.32 -9.38
CA PHE A 145 1.19 10.63 -10.50
C PHE A 145 0.64 11.63 -11.51
N ASN A 146 0.93 11.41 -12.78
CA ASN A 146 0.41 12.20 -13.88
C ASN A 146 0.06 11.31 -15.08
N THR A 147 -1.02 11.64 -15.75
CA THR A 147 -1.44 10.96 -16.97
C THR A 147 -0.89 11.68 -18.19
N ILE A 148 -0.69 10.94 -19.28
CA ILE A 148 -0.28 11.46 -20.58
C ILE A 148 -1.53 11.58 -21.46
N GLY A 149 -1.60 12.63 -22.28
CA GLY A 149 -2.70 12.86 -23.23
C GLY A 149 -3.85 13.68 -22.65
N SER A 150 -4.96 13.73 -23.36
CA SER A 150 -6.15 14.50 -22.99
C SER A 150 -7.11 13.66 -22.17
N ILE A 151 -7.11 13.84 -20.88
CA ILE A 151 -8.08 13.19 -19.97
C ILE A 151 -9.52 13.69 -20.15
N SER A 152 -9.73 14.72 -20.98
CA SER A 152 -11.06 15.27 -21.26
C SER A 152 -11.71 14.65 -22.51
N TYR A 153 -10.92 14.16 -23.45
CA TYR A 153 -11.41 13.69 -24.73
C TYR A 153 -11.01 12.25 -25.06
N ASP A 154 -9.84 11.79 -24.64
CA ASP A 154 -9.30 10.55 -25.15
C ASP A 154 -9.69 9.31 -24.33
N HIS A 155 -9.80 9.39 -23.06
CA HIS A 155 -10.03 8.19 -22.27
C HIS A 155 -11.04 8.41 -21.15
N PRO A 156 -12.30 8.06 -21.36
CA PRO A 156 -13.17 7.74 -20.24
C PRO A 156 -12.74 6.45 -19.51
N ASP A 157 -11.93 5.62 -20.12
CA ASP A 157 -11.37 4.39 -19.56
C ASP A 157 -10.41 4.68 -18.39
N PRO A 158 -10.54 3.99 -17.27
CA PRO A 158 -9.69 4.19 -16.08
C PRO A 158 -8.23 3.77 -16.26
N SER A 159 -7.86 3.08 -17.32
CA SER A 159 -6.51 2.52 -17.52
C SER A 159 -5.39 3.55 -17.41
N ILE A 160 -5.62 4.79 -17.88
CA ILE A 160 -4.63 5.88 -17.78
C ILE A 160 -4.42 6.39 -16.34
N PHE A 161 -5.31 6.01 -15.44
CA PHE A 161 -5.25 6.41 -14.01
C PHE A 161 -4.72 5.30 -13.11
N LEU A 162 -4.32 4.18 -13.68
CA LEU A 162 -3.87 3.01 -12.94
C LEU A 162 -2.49 3.24 -12.33
N VAL A 163 -2.41 3.16 -11.00
CA VAL A 163 -1.16 3.32 -10.24
C VAL A 163 -0.51 1.96 -9.99
N LEU A 164 -1.28 1.02 -9.45
CA LEU A 164 -0.85 -0.34 -9.13
C LEU A 164 -1.95 -1.33 -9.52
N GLN A 165 -1.53 -2.51 -9.93
CA GLN A 165 -2.43 -3.64 -10.21
C GLN A 165 -1.98 -4.92 -9.52
N SER A 166 -2.93 -5.79 -9.21
CA SER A 166 -2.69 -7.16 -8.79
C SER A 166 -3.20 -8.10 -9.89
N PRO A 167 -2.32 -8.65 -10.74
CA PRO A 167 -2.75 -9.47 -11.87
C PRO A 167 -3.30 -10.81 -11.42
N THR A 168 -4.04 -11.47 -12.31
CA THR A 168 -4.44 -12.87 -12.16
C THR A 168 -3.67 -13.77 -13.14
N SER A 169 -3.94 -15.08 -13.09
CA SER A 169 -3.42 -16.00 -14.09
C SER A 169 -4.02 -15.83 -15.48
N LEU A 170 -5.09 -15.05 -15.61
CA LEU A 170 -5.71 -14.73 -16.90
C LEU A 170 -5.12 -13.42 -17.42
N PRO A 171 -4.47 -13.42 -18.59
CA PRO A 171 -3.90 -12.21 -19.17
C PRO A 171 -4.96 -11.10 -19.34
N GLY A 172 -4.64 -9.89 -18.91
CA GLY A 172 -5.52 -8.73 -19.00
C GLY A 172 -6.68 -8.71 -17.98
N VAL A 173 -6.66 -9.59 -16.99
CA VAL A 173 -7.65 -9.62 -15.90
C VAL A 173 -6.92 -9.45 -14.58
N ASP A 174 -7.19 -8.37 -13.89
CA ASP A 174 -6.63 -8.10 -12.57
C ASP A 174 -7.63 -8.43 -11.45
N SER A 175 -7.13 -8.84 -10.30
CA SER A 175 -7.94 -9.04 -9.09
C SER A 175 -8.17 -7.75 -8.33
N LEU A 176 -7.29 -6.78 -8.52
CA LEU A 176 -7.32 -5.47 -7.87
C LEU A 176 -6.60 -4.44 -8.74
N ASP A 177 -7.28 -3.32 -8.94
CA ASP A 177 -6.72 -2.11 -9.55
C ASP A 177 -6.79 -0.96 -8.57
N PHE A 178 -5.65 -0.34 -8.29
CA PHE A 178 -5.61 0.92 -7.57
C PHE A 178 -5.43 2.07 -8.56
N VAL A 179 -6.47 2.89 -8.68
CA VAL A 179 -6.54 4.02 -9.61
C VAL A 179 -6.70 5.34 -8.86
N ILE A 180 -6.22 6.43 -9.45
CA ILE A 180 -6.51 7.79 -8.99
C ILE A 180 -7.10 8.61 -10.12
N PHE A 181 -8.08 9.42 -9.79
CA PHE A 181 -8.73 10.33 -10.72
C PHE A 181 -8.42 11.77 -10.33
N PRO A 182 -7.53 12.47 -11.06
CA PRO A 182 -7.33 13.89 -10.81
C PRO A 182 -8.60 14.69 -11.17
N PRO A 183 -8.78 15.90 -10.65
CA PRO A 183 -9.85 16.77 -11.06
C PRO A 183 -9.89 16.93 -12.60
N ARG A 184 -11.05 16.67 -13.20
CA ARG A 184 -11.22 16.72 -14.64
C ARG A 184 -12.67 16.99 -15.03
N VAL A 185 -12.86 17.49 -16.25
CA VAL A 185 -14.17 17.62 -16.89
C VAL A 185 -14.34 16.43 -17.83
N LEU A 186 -15.46 15.72 -17.72
CA LEU A 186 -15.83 14.69 -18.68
C LEU A 186 -16.44 15.34 -19.90
N ALA A 187 -15.88 15.06 -21.06
CA ALA A 187 -16.32 15.67 -22.33
C ALA A 187 -17.70 15.19 -22.78
N MET A 188 -18.11 14.00 -22.38
CA MET A 188 -19.36 13.38 -22.83
C MET A 188 -20.23 13.01 -21.63
N GLN A 189 -21.48 13.47 -21.67
CA GLN A 189 -22.43 13.31 -20.58
C GLN A 189 -22.82 11.86 -20.32
N ASP A 190 -22.88 11.04 -21.37
CA ASP A 190 -23.35 9.65 -21.33
C ASP A 190 -22.23 8.62 -21.52
N THR A 191 -20.99 9.03 -21.33
CA THR A 191 -19.86 8.11 -21.34
C THR A 191 -19.79 7.26 -20.09
N PHE A 192 -19.00 6.22 -20.18
CA PHE A 192 -18.69 5.30 -19.12
C PHE A 192 -18.56 5.99 -17.76
N ARG A 193 -19.45 5.63 -16.85
CA ARG A 193 -19.47 6.10 -15.45
C ARG A 193 -19.21 4.90 -14.54
N PRO A 194 -17.96 4.57 -14.31
CA PRO A 194 -17.66 3.46 -13.43
C PRO A 194 -18.15 3.75 -12.02
N PRO A 195 -18.61 2.74 -11.30
CA PRO A 195 -19.06 2.87 -9.91
C PRO A 195 -17.88 2.92 -8.91
N TRP A 196 -16.84 3.59 -9.28
CA TRP A 196 -15.60 3.65 -8.49
C TRP A 196 -15.72 4.45 -7.21
#